data_0ccf254cf31e34c77fc18e74378a6b85
#
_entry.id   0ccf254cf31e34c77fc18e74378a6b85
#
_cell.length_a   1.000
_cell.length_b   1.000
_cell.length_c   1.000
_cell.angle_alpha   90.00
_cell.angle_beta   90.00
_cell.angle_gamma   90.00
#
_symmetry.space_group_name_H-M   'P 1'
#
loop_
_entity.id
_entity.type
_entity.pdbx_description
1 polymer ?
#
loop_
_entity_poly.entity_id
_entity_poly.type
_entity_poly.pdbx_seq_one_letter_code
_entity_poly.pdbx_strand_id
1 'polypeptide(L)'
;FNKILDNFIANKKPREENLPHLSYSVSYAHVEKKLSPILDSLLGSCEVAEVLLQRVVQPHSIHNDYRPPTNTTDREPGEPHYAVLFPLRADGLSHTIIFPEQSVNASPSEDDPVTGYEFTDEHKKLLTHAPDYSMHRVSDPQVVKWSAGDVIAWDRKNFHASDNFIEHGTSY
;
A
#
# COMPACT_ATOMS: atom_id res chain seq x y z
N PHE A 1 17.91 -8.61 -12.62
CA PHE A 1 16.93 -8.60 -11.54
C PHE A 1 15.63 -9.29 -11.94
N ASN A 2 15.05 -8.99 -13.11
CA ASN A 2 13.78 -9.53 -13.59
C ASN A 2 13.75 -11.07 -13.69
N LYS A 3 14.81 -11.71 -14.21
CA LYS A 3 14.90 -13.18 -14.27
C LYS A 3 14.91 -13.85 -12.90
N ILE A 4 15.53 -13.22 -11.89
CA ILE A 4 15.52 -13.72 -10.51
C ILE A 4 14.12 -13.64 -9.93
N LEU A 5 13.44 -12.52 -10.16
CA LEU A 5 12.06 -12.30 -9.73
C LEU A 5 11.09 -13.29 -10.40
N ASP A 6 11.20 -13.48 -11.71
CA ASP A 6 10.37 -14.43 -12.47
C ASP A 6 10.58 -15.86 -11.97
N ASN A 7 11.83 -16.27 -11.73
CA ASN A 7 12.15 -17.59 -11.17
C ASN A 7 11.61 -17.75 -9.74
N PHE A 8 11.68 -16.68 -8.93
CA PHE A 8 11.14 -16.72 -7.56
C PHE A 8 9.62 -16.93 -7.59
N ILE A 9 8.91 -16.15 -8.39
CA ILE A 9 7.46 -16.24 -8.54
C ILE A 9 7.04 -17.61 -9.10
N ALA A 10 7.76 -18.13 -10.11
CA ALA A 10 7.46 -19.41 -10.73
C ALA A 10 7.63 -20.63 -9.81
N ASN A 11 8.51 -20.52 -8.80
CA ASN A 11 8.88 -21.64 -7.93
C ASN A 11 8.30 -21.57 -6.50
N LYS A 12 7.54 -20.53 -6.16
CA LYS A 12 6.90 -20.40 -4.85
C LYS A 12 5.40 -20.31 -4.97
N LYS A 13 4.69 -20.98 -4.06
CA LYS A 13 3.26 -20.75 -3.90
C LYS A 13 3.04 -19.41 -3.21
N PRO A 14 2.09 -18.58 -3.68
CA PRO A 14 1.71 -17.38 -2.96
C PRO A 14 1.17 -17.73 -1.58
N ARG A 15 1.36 -16.85 -0.61
CA ARG A 15 0.83 -16.99 0.73
C ARG A 15 -0.70 -16.90 0.74
N GLU A 16 -1.23 -16.05 -0.15
CA GLU A 16 -2.66 -15.74 -0.25
C GLU A 16 -3.05 -15.66 -1.73
N GLU A 17 -4.06 -16.42 -2.12
CA GLU A 17 -4.50 -16.54 -3.53
C GLU A 17 -5.81 -15.78 -3.84
N ASN A 18 -6.53 -15.28 -2.82
CA ASN A 18 -7.88 -14.69 -2.97
C ASN A 18 -7.95 -13.19 -2.69
N LEU A 19 -6.81 -12.52 -2.64
CA LEU A 19 -6.73 -11.08 -2.40
C LEU A 19 -6.43 -10.33 -3.72
N PRO A 20 -6.60 -9.00 -3.74
CA PRO A 20 -6.25 -8.15 -4.90
C PRO A 20 -4.77 -8.23 -5.30
N HIS A 21 -3.97 -9.00 -4.57
CA HIS A 21 -2.57 -9.25 -4.87
C HIS A 21 -2.16 -10.69 -4.55
N LEU A 22 -1.12 -11.17 -5.22
CA LEU A 22 -0.41 -12.39 -4.85
C LEU A 22 0.78 -12.02 -3.99
N SER A 23 0.82 -12.51 -2.75
CA SER A 23 1.87 -12.20 -1.78
C SER A 23 2.80 -13.37 -1.55
N TYR A 24 4.09 -13.10 -1.51
CA TYR A 24 5.15 -14.07 -1.23
C TYR A 24 6.03 -13.54 -0.11
N SER A 25 6.13 -14.27 1.01
CA SER A 25 7.03 -13.89 2.10
C SER A 25 8.49 -14.03 1.67
N VAL A 26 9.27 -13.01 1.94
CA VAL A 26 10.71 -12.94 1.67
C VAL A 26 11.44 -12.79 3.01
N SER A 27 12.46 -13.61 3.23
CA SER A 27 13.32 -13.41 4.40
C SER A 27 14.07 -12.09 4.28
N TYR A 28 14.00 -11.24 5.31
CA TYR A 28 14.71 -9.97 5.34
C TYR A 28 16.21 -10.15 5.14
N ALA A 29 16.81 -11.19 5.72
CA ALA A 29 18.24 -11.49 5.54
C ALA A 29 18.68 -11.61 4.07
N HIS A 30 17.79 -11.96 3.15
CA HIS A 30 18.10 -12.03 1.72
C HIS A 30 18.19 -10.64 1.05
N VAL A 31 17.54 -9.65 1.61
CA VAL A 31 17.41 -8.31 1.01
C VAL A 31 18.04 -7.21 1.87
N GLU A 32 18.39 -7.52 3.11
CA GLU A 32 18.90 -6.59 4.13
C GLU A 32 20.01 -5.68 3.60
N LYS A 33 21.06 -6.25 3.00
CA LYS A 33 22.18 -5.47 2.48
C LYS A 33 21.79 -4.39 1.48
N LYS A 34 20.63 -4.53 0.84
CA LYS A 34 20.12 -3.58 -0.13
C LYS A 34 19.09 -2.63 0.47
N LEU A 35 18.27 -3.13 1.37
CA LEU A 35 17.15 -2.35 1.95
C LEU A 35 17.60 -1.51 3.15
N SER A 36 18.45 -2.03 4.06
CA SER A 36 18.87 -1.28 5.25
C SER A 36 19.37 0.13 4.95
N PRO A 37 20.31 0.35 4.01
CA PRO A 37 20.79 1.70 3.76
C PRO A 37 19.71 2.66 3.30
N ILE A 38 18.70 2.17 2.58
CA ILE A 38 17.59 2.97 2.09
C ILE A 38 16.64 3.28 3.24
N LEU A 39 16.28 2.29 4.03
CA LEU A 39 15.39 2.43 5.17
C LEU A 39 16.01 3.33 6.24
N ASP A 40 17.29 3.15 6.57
CA ASP A 40 18.00 3.98 7.52
C ASP A 40 18.07 5.45 7.08
N SER A 41 18.23 5.68 5.78
CA SER A 41 18.21 7.04 5.23
C SER A 41 16.82 7.69 5.25
N LEU A 42 15.77 6.90 5.08
CA LEU A 42 14.39 7.39 4.97
C LEU A 42 13.70 7.53 6.34
N LEU A 43 13.88 6.55 7.19
CA LEU A 43 13.14 6.39 8.45
C LEU A 43 14.04 6.49 9.70
N GLY A 44 15.36 6.57 9.52
CA GLY A 44 16.32 6.40 10.61
C GLY A 44 16.48 4.91 10.97
N SER A 45 17.13 4.63 12.10
CA SER A 45 17.26 3.25 12.57
C SER A 45 15.90 2.62 12.82
N CYS A 46 15.59 1.56 12.08
CA CYS A 46 14.31 0.89 12.16
C CYS A 46 14.47 -0.64 12.16
N GLU A 47 13.49 -1.33 12.72
CA GLU A 47 13.37 -2.78 12.66
C GLU A 47 12.37 -3.15 11.58
N VAL A 48 12.70 -4.16 10.78
CA VAL A 48 11.83 -4.65 9.71
C VAL A 48 11.04 -5.86 10.21
N ALA A 49 9.75 -5.68 10.38
CA ALA A 49 8.85 -6.72 10.87
C ALA A 49 8.56 -7.79 9.80
N GLU A 50 8.32 -7.39 8.56
CA GLU A 50 7.97 -8.30 7.46
C GLU A 50 8.42 -7.73 6.11
N VAL A 51 8.79 -8.62 5.20
CA VAL A 51 9.04 -8.29 3.79
C VAL A 51 8.16 -9.17 2.91
N LEU A 52 7.37 -8.53 2.07
CA LEU A 52 6.51 -9.20 1.10
C LEU A 52 6.92 -8.81 -0.32
N LEU A 53 7.01 -9.79 -1.20
CA LEU A 53 6.97 -9.57 -2.63
C LEU A 53 5.53 -9.69 -3.08
N GLN A 54 4.99 -8.64 -3.67
CA GLN A 54 3.59 -8.62 -4.11
C GLN A 54 3.50 -8.43 -5.62
N ARG A 55 2.57 -9.16 -6.23
CA ARG A 55 2.06 -8.90 -7.56
C ARG A 55 0.63 -8.40 -7.42
N VAL A 56 0.42 -7.14 -7.66
CA VAL A 56 -0.92 -6.53 -7.61
C VAL A 56 -1.66 -6.91 -8.87
N VAL A 57 -2.86 -7.49 -8.74
CA VAL A 57 -3.68 -8.00 -9.85
C VAL A 57 -5.05 -7.33 -9.93
N GLN A 58 -5.46 -6.65 -8.86
CA GLN A 58 -6.67 -5.85 -8.79
C GLN A 58 -6.40 -4.57 -8.00
N PRO A 59 -7.12 -3.48 -8.27
CA PRO A 59 -7.03 -2.27 -7.48
C PRO A 59 -7.42 -2.51 -6.01
N HIS A 60 -6.65 -1.94 -5.10
CA HIS A 60 -7.00 -1.89 -3.68
C HIS A 60 -7.93 -0.73 -3.42
N SER A 61 -9.10 -0.99 -2.85
CA SER A 61 -10.00 0.05 -2.37
C SER A 61 -9.38 0.82 -1.19
N ILE A 62 -10.01 1.88 -0.75
CA ILE A 62 -9.52 2.69 0.37
C ILE A 62 -9.48 1.84 1.64
N HIS A 63 -8.30 1.69 2.22
CA HIS A 63 -8.03 0.91 3.43
C HIS A 63 -6.80 1.44 4.16
N ASN A 64 -6.50 0.88 5.32
CA ASN A 64 -5.21 1.02 5.98
C ASN A 64 -4.61 -0.36 6.33
N ASP A 65 -3.33 -0.37 6.63
CA ASP A 65 -2.60 -1.59 6.98
C ASP A 65 -2.52 -1.84 8.49
N TYR A 66 -3.10 -0.94 9.28
CA TYR A 66 -3.08 -1.06 10.74
C TYR A 66 -4.07 -2.13 11.20
N ARG A 67 -3.60 -3.02 12.05
CA ARG A 67 -4.40 -4.11 12.63
C ARG A 67 -4.06 -4.23 14.11
N PRO A 68 -4.64 -3.37 14.96
CA PRO A 68 -4.39 -3.45 16.38
C PRO A 68 -4.94 -4.77 16.94
N PRO A 69 -4.25 -5.40 17.90
CA PRO A 69 -4.77 -6.58 18.62
C PRO A 69 -5.98 -6.23 19.49
N THR A 70 -6.13 -4.96 19.84
CA THR A 70 -7.26 -4.39 20.59
C THR A 70 -7.80 -3.18 19.83
N ASN A 71 -9.08 -2.86 20.01
CA ASN A 71 -9.72 -1.68 19.41
C ASN A 71 -9.25 -0.36 20.05
N THR A 72 -7.97 -0.20 20.27
CA THR A 72 -7.37 1.02 20.82
C THR A 72 -6.74 1.85 19.72
N THR A 73 -6.73 3.16 19.92
CA THR A 73 -6.04 4.09 19.01
C THR A 73 -4.54 4.11 19.26
N ASP A 74 -4.09 3.59 20.40
CA ASP A 74 -2.68 3.57 20.77
C ASP A 74 -1.97 2.42 20.06
N ARG A 75 -0.72 2.65 19.69
CA ARG A 75 0.13 1.61 19.14
C ARG A 75 0.66 0.72 20.25
N GLU A 76 0.59 -0.58 20.06
CA GLU A 76 1.26 -1.51 20.94
C GLU A 76 2.79 -1.44 20.75
N PRO A 77 3.58 -1.61 21.81
CA PRO A 77 5.03 -1.71 21.69
C PRO A 77 5.46 -2.78 20.69
N GLY A 78 6.30 -2.43 19.74
CA GLY A 78 6.79 -3.34 18.68
C GLY A 78 5.89 -3.46 17.46
N GLU A 79 4.75 -2.75 17.41
CA GLU A 79 3.96 -2.72 16.19
C GLU A 79 4.66 -1.92 15.07
N PRO A 80 4.60 -2.40 13.83
CA PRO A 80 5.13 -1.67 12.70
C PRO A 80 4.41 -0.32 12.51
N HIS A 81 5.20 0.76 12.40
CA HIS A 81 4.67 2.11 12.22
C HIS A 81 4.43 2.45 10.75
N TYR A 82 5.29 1.96 9.88
CA TYR A 82 5.31 2.33 8.47
C TYR A 82 5.06 1.13 7.56
N ALA A 83 4.35 1.38 6.47
CA ALA A 83 4.41 0.56 5.27
C ALA A 83 5.40 1.23 4.31
N VAL A 84 6.24 0.41 3.66
CA VAL A 84 7.22 0.89 2.68
C VAL A 84 7.07 0.07 1.40
N LEU A 85 6.79 0.75 0.31
CA LEU A 85 6.63 0.16 -1.01
C LEU A 85 7.86 0.45 -1.88
N PHE A 86 8.39 -0.60 -2.48
CA PHE A 86 9.44 -0.53 -3.51
C PHE A 86 8.86 -1.03 -4.82
N PRO A 87 8.42 -0.16 -5.74
CA PRO A 87 7.99 -0.58 -7.06
C PRO A 87 9.15 -1.21 -7.81
N LEU A 88 9.11 -2.53 -8.03
CA LEU A 88 10.16 -3.26 -8.74
C LEU A 88 9.95 -3.25 -10.25
N ARG A 89 8.67 -3.25 -10.66
CA ARG A 89 8.19 -3.04 -12.01
C ARG A 89 7.00 -2.09 -11.94
N ALA A 90 7.01 -1.09 -12.76
CA ALA A 90 5.90 -0.17 -12.93
C ALA A 90 5.87 0.30 -14.37
N ASP A 91 4.70 0.37 -14.97
CA ASP A 91 4.52 0.89 -16.32
C ASP A 91 4.45 2.42 -16.38
N GLY A 92 4.50 3.05 -15.20
CA GLY A 92 4.39 4.50 -15.06
C GLY A 92 2.95 5.01 -15.09
N LEU A 93 1.96 4.13 -15.04
CA LEU A 93 0.53 4.49 -14.99
C LEU A 93 -0.09 4.22 -13.62
N SER A 94 0.57 3.43 -12.77
CA SER A 94 0.06 3.08 -11.44
C SER A 94 0.46 4.07 -10.36
N HIS A 95 -0.44 4.25 -9.40
CA HIS A 95 -0.29 5.18 -8.31
C HIS A 95 -0.68 4.53 -6.97
N THR A 96 -0.06 4.99 -5.88
CA THR A 96 -0.60 4.89 -4.53
C THR A 96 -1.23 6.23 -4.17
N ILE A 97 -2.43 6.20 -3.64
CA ILE A 97 -3.16 7.39 -3.20
C ILE A 97 -3.22 7.32 -1.69
N ILE A 98 -2.64 8.31 -1.01
CA ILE A 98 -2.51 8.35 0.45
C ILE A 98 -3.35 9.51 0.97
N PHE A 99 -4.13 9.26 2.01
CA PHE A 99 -5.00 10.23 2.66
C PHE A 99 -4.47 10.60 4.06
N PRO A 100 -4.69 11.83 4.52
CA PRO A 100 -4.25 12.25 5.86
C PRO A 100 -5.04 11.58 6.99
N GLU A 101 -6.25 11.11 6.72
CA GLU A 101 -7.09 10.46 7.72
C GLU A 101 -6.47 9.15 8.19
N GLN A 102 -6.53 8.95 9.51
CA GLN A 102 -6.05 7.75 10.19
C GLN A 102 -7.20 7.05 10.93
N SER A 103 -7.19 5.73 10.94
CA SER A 103 -8.18 4.95 11.64
C SER A 103 -7.58 3.66 12.21
N VAL A 104 -8.24 3.12 13.22
CA VAL A 104 -8.03 1.75 13.73
C VAL A 104 -8.85 0.73 12.96
N ASN A 105 -9.86 1.18 12.20
CA ASN A 105 -10.65 0.35 11.33
C ASN A 105 -9.91 0.14 9.99
N ALA A 106 -9.98 -1.06 9.48
CA ALA A 106 -9.27 -1.43 8.25
C ALA A 106 -9.68 -0.63 7.00
N SER A 107 -10.90 -0.14 6.98
CA SER A 107 -11.46 0.65 5.88
C SER A 107 -12.36 1.75 6.46
N PRO A 108 -12.59 2.84 5.73
CA PRO A 108 -13.59 3.83 6.12
C PRO A 108 -14.95 3.16 6.30
N SER A 109 -15.67 3.54 7.34
CA SER A 109 -17.00 3.04 7.66
C SER A 109 -18.05 4.13 7.48
N GLU A 110 -19.34 3.73 7.43
CA GLU A 110 -20.44 4.70 7.37
C GLU A 110 -20.55 5.55 8.65
N ASP A 111 -19.99 5.05 9.76
CA ASP A 111 -19.97 5.74 11.06
C ASP A 111 -18.82 6.77 11.18
N ASP A 112 -17.82 6.72 10.29
CA ASP A 112 -16.74 7.69 10.29
C ASP A 112 -17.23 9.08 9.87
N PRO A 113 -16.64 10.17 10.36
CA PRO A 113 -17.04 11.53 10.01
C PRO A 113 -16.93 11.80 8.51
N VAL A 114 -17.92 12.48 7.94
CA VAL A 114 -17.87 13.01 6.57
C VAL A 114 -16.92 14.20 6.54
N THR A 115 -15.94 14.17 5.65
CA THR A 115 -14.94 15.25 5.54
C THR A 115 -15.46 16.49 4.82
N GLY A 116 -16.48 16.34 3.95
CA GLY A 116 -16.96 17.40 3.08
C GLY A 116 -15.98 17.79 1.96
N TYR A 117 -14.91 17.02 1.77
CA TYR A 117 -13.94 17.26 0.72
C TYR A 117 -14.51 16.96 -0.67
N GLU A 118 -14.30 17.87 -1.61
CA GLU A 118 -14.72 17.69 -2.99
C GLU A 118 -13.54 17.22 -3.85
N PHE A 119 -13.60 15.95 -4.26
CA PHE A 119 -12.61 15.37 -5.14
C PHE A 119 -12.68 15.98 -6.54
N THR A 120 -11.53 16.28 -7.11
CA THR A 120 -11.43 16.66 -8.53
C THR A 120 -11.84 15.51 -9.44
N ASP A 121 -12.18 15.81 -10.68
CA ASP A 121 -12.50 14.78 -11.67
C ASP A 121 -11.32 13.84 -11.93
N GLU A 122 -10.09 14.34 -11.80
CA GLU A 122 -8.87 13.53 -11.91
C GLU A 122 -8.77 12.52 -10.78
N HIS A 123 -8.98 12.95 -9.52
CA HIS A 123 -8.98 12.05 -8.36
C HIS A 123 -10.10 11.00 -8.48
N LYS A 124 -11.30 11.41 -8.90
CA LYS A 124 -12.42 10.48 -9.09
C LYS A 124 -12.12 9.41 -10.12
N LYS A 125 -11.44 9.75 -11.21
CA LYS A 125 -11.01 8.76 -12.22
C LYS A 125 -10.08 7.71 -11.66
N LEU A 126 -9.17 8.09 -10.77
CA LEU A 126 -8.24 7.14 -10.15
C LEU A 126 -8.94 6.20 -9.16
N LEU A 127 -10.06 6.61 -8.58
CA LEU A 127 -10.77 5.93 -7.50
C LEU A 127 -12.12 5.32 -7.90
N THR A 128 -12.37 5.10 -9.19
CA THR A 128 -13.66 4.56 -9.69
C THR A 128 -14.03 3.19 -9.12
N HIS A 129 -13.07 2.44 -8.59
CA HIS A 129 -13.27 1.15 -7.90
C HIS A 129 -13.57 1.30 -6.40
N ALA A 130 -13.36 2.50 -5.83
CA ALA A 130 -13.65 2.74 -4.42
C ALA A 130 -15.15 3.01 -4.21
N PRO A 131 -15.78 2.46 -3.14
CA PRO A 131 -17.14 2.80 -2.80
C PRO A 131 -17.33 4.28 -2.50
N ASP A 132 -18.42 4.89 -2.97
CA ASP A 132 -18.70 6.31 -2.78
C ASP A 132 -18.67 6.73 -1.30
N TYR A 133 -19.22 5.90 -0.40
CA TYR A 133 -19.22 6.20 1.04
C TYR A 133 -17.79 6.33 1.59
N SER A 134 -16.83 5.54 1.09
CA SER A 134 -15.44 5.62 1.52
C SER A 134 -14.79 6.94 1.10
N MET A 135 -15.08 7.43 -0.10
CA MET A 135 -14.57 8.72 -0.58
C MET A 135 -15.07 9.91 0.26
N HIS A 136 -16.30 9.83 0.80
CA HIS A 136 -16.82 10.88 1.68
C HIS A 136 -16.14 10.94 3.05
N ARG A 137 -15.30 9.94 3.41
CA ARG A 137 -14.63 9.81 4.71
C ARG A 137 -13.15 10.18 4.66
N VAL A 138 -12.64 10.52 3.50
CA VAL A 138 -11.24 10.88 3.27
C VAL A 138 -11.14 12.22 2.54
N SER A 139 -9.99 12.87 2.64
CA SER A 139 -9.73 14.18 2.05
C SER A 139 -8.32 14.28 1.50
N ASP A 140 -8.04 15.35 0.80
CA ASP A 140 -6.70 15.81 0.37
C ASP A 140 -5.77 14.67 -0.11
N PRO A 141 -6.17 13.92 -1.15
CA PRO A 141 -5.42 12.76 -1.62
C PRO A 141 -4.04 13.16 -2.16
N GLN A 142 -3.00 12.52 -1.64
CA GLN A 142 -1.66 12.61 -2.18
C GLN A 142 -1.47 11.48 -3.20
N VAL A 143 -1.46 11.81 -4.48
CA VAL A 143 -1.28 10.85 -5.57
C VAL A 143 0.20 10.65 -5.86
N VAL A 144 0.73 9.48 -5.56
CA VAL A 144 2.13 9.12 -5.76
C VAL A 144 2.25 8.12 -6.90
N LYS A 145 2.82 8.56 -8.00
CA LYS A 145 3.07 7.73 -9.18
C LYS A 145 4.18 6.72 -8.91
N TRP A 146 4.00 5.49 -9.38
CA TRP A 146 5.03 4.48 -9.27
C TRP A 146 6.08 4.61 -10.36
N SER A 147 7.36 4.62 -9.94
CA SER A 147 8.50 4.45 -10.82
C SER A 147 9.38 3.34 -10.27
N ALA A 148 9.85 2.46 -11.14
CA ALA A 148 10.71 1.36 -10.71
C ALA A 148 12.00 1.89 -10.08
N GLY A 149 12.26 1.50 -8.83
CA GLY A 149 13.39 1.95 -8.04
C GLY A 149 13.10 3.10 -7.08
N ASP A 150 11.90 3.68 -7.12
CA ASP A 150 11.45 4.63 -6.11
C ASP A 150 11.14 3.93 -4.78
N VAL A 151 10.98 4.71 -3.75
CA VAL A 151 10.56 4.27 -2.42
C VAL A 151 9.43 5.15 -1.95
N ILE A 152 8.32 4.54 -1.58
CA ILE A 152 7.14 5.21 -1.04
C ILE A 152 6.93 4.70 0.37
N ALA A 153 6.83 5.60 1.35
CA ALA A 153 6.58 5.24 2.74
C ALA A 153 5.43 6.06 3.31
N TRP A 154 4.56 5.40 4.10
CA TRP A 154 3.46 6.06 4.79
C TRP A 154 3.21 5.42 6.16
N ASP A 155 2.55 6.15 7.04
CA ASP A 155 2.08 5.60 8.31
C ASP A 155 0.99 4.55 8.05
N ARG A 156 1.10 3.37 8.63
CA ARG A 156 0.14 2.27 8.45
C ARG A 156 -1.28 2.58 8.88
N LYS A 157 -1.49 3.61 9.71
CA LYS A 157 -2.82 4.10 10.10
C LYS A 157 -3.48 4.96 9.03
N ASN A 158 -2.70 5.56 8.12
CA ASN A 158 -3.27 6.37 7.05
C ASN A 158 -4.09 5.51 6.10
N PHE A 159 -5.26 5.99 5.74
CA PHE A 159 -5.98 5.40 4.63
C PHE A 159 -5.18 5.59 3.34
N HIS A 160 -5.20 4.57 2.51
CA HIS A 160 -4.58 4.59 1.20
C HIS A 160 -5.33 3.67 0.23
N ALA A 161 -5.09 3.86 -1.05
CA ALA A 161 -5.65 3.05 -2.13
C ALA A 161 -4.61 2.90 -3.25
N SER A 162 -4.76 1.92 -4.13
CA SER A 162 -4.18 2.00 -5.46
C SER A 162 -5.13 2.75 -6.39
N ASP A 163 -4.63 3.24 -7.51
CA ASP A 163 -5.49 3.70 -8.59
C ASP A 163 -6.22 2.54 -9.28
N ASN A 164 -7.24 2.86 -10.09
CA ASN A 164 -7.91 1.86 -10.92
C ASN A 164 -7.12 1.56 -12.20
N PHE A 165 -5.97 0.92 -12.05
CA PHE A 165 -5.09 0.57 -13.17
C PHE A 165 -5.72 -0.39 -14.19
N ILE A 166 -6.77 -1.12 -13.85
CA ILE A 166 -7.48 -2.01 -14.79
C ILE A 166 -8.20 -1.18 -15.87
N GLU A 167 -8.86 -0.10 -15.50
CA GLU A 167 -9.54 0.78 -16.45
C GLU A 167 -8.57 1.54 -17.35
N HIS A 168 -7.34 1.73 -16.89
CA HIS A 168 -6.29 2.38 -17.67
C HIS A 168 -5.53 1.42 -18.61
N GLY A 169 -5.95 0.16 -18.70
CA GLY A 169 -5.40 -0.82 -19.62
C GLY A 169 -4.06 -1.43 -19.20
N THR A 170 -3.69 -1.30 -17.95
CA THR A 170 -2.46 -1.86 -17.42
C THR A 170 -2.71 -3.25 -16.84
N SER A 171 -2.27 -4.28 -17.55
CA SER A 171 -2.13 -5.62 -16.99
C SER A 171 -0.71 -5.82 -16.48
N TYR A 172 -0.55 -6.13 -15.21
CA TYR A 172 0.73 -6.51 -14.61
C TYR A 172 1.02 -8.01 -14.77
#